data_8ee6d85b01a2556c9daa9a34542fcc28
#
_entry.id   8ee6d85b01a2556c9daa9a34542fcc28
#
_cell.length_a   1.000
_cell.length_b   1.000
_cell.length_c   1.000
_cell.angle_alpha   90.00
_cell.angle_beta   90.00
_cell.angle_gamma   90.00
#
_symmetry.space_group_name_H-M   'P 1'
#
loop_
_entity.id
_entity.type
_entity.pdbx_description
1 polymer ?
#
loop_
_entity_poly.entity_id
_entity_poly.type
_entity_poly.pdbx_seq_one_letter_code
_entity_poly.pdbx_strand_id
1 'polypeptide(L)'
;MATLVEERDATGVPIRGAGYSLFLLFLANFLNMADRALLGIVVDPVKLDLGLTDTEMSLVSGTAFVLFNLIVGVFIARWVDHSNRKKILVLGVALWSGATALTGLAQGFWSLGLFRILVGVGEATAFPVAISMISDLFAAPRRPRAISNFQASTFVGLVVGSILAGVLAAAHGWRAMFLICGLAGFVLVTLLLATMREPKRAQDHASADLPPEISLVQAIILLLRLRGFITLSLGMAFGGMAVAVLPIWAPAFLLRSHDVPLAAVGALIGPAVGLGGISGTIFAGMMASYLVRKRKSDVQGLLVPLIAIPLAVPFFLIFIFAPSLTLAMSSAAVMNFLLSSAMGPCIAVALSIAPSRMQAVSSTLMLIAHGIIGGAISPLIVGAVSDMLEPRFAADSLRYALTTMAPTPIIAGFLLWLAFARIRPEGQAAA
;
A
#
# COMPACT_ATOMS: atom_id res chain seq x y z
N MET A 1 -1.59 -35.07 -5.61
CA MET A 1 -3.05 -35.26 -5.48
C MET A 1 -3.48 -34.59 -4.17
N ALA A 2 -3.81 -33.29 -4.25
CA ALA A 2 -4.18 -32.53 -3.07
C ALA A 2 -5.67 -32.82 -2.79
N THR A 3 -5.94 -33.40 -1.64
CA THR A 3 -7.29 -33.62 -1.09
C THR A 3 -8.02 -32.29 -1.05
N LEU A 4 -9.08 -32.18 -1.85
CA LEU A 4 -10.08 -31.13 -1.77
C LEU A 4 -10.78 -31.27 -0.42
N VAL A 5 -10.27 -30.58 0.61
CA VAL A 5 -10.93 -30.48 1.90
C VAL A 5 -12.13 -29.56 1.71
N GLU A 6 -13.33 -30.10 1.81
CA GLU A 6 -14.58 -29.35 1.77
C GLU A 6 -14.55 -28.24 2.85
N GLU A 7 -14.64 -27.00 2.40
CA GLU A 7 -14.78 -25.83 3.28
C GLU A 7 -16.22 -25.74 3.77
N ARG A 8 -16.42 -25.56 5.09
CA ARG A 8 -17.73 -25.49 5.73
C ARG A 8 -17.97 -24.09 6.29
N ASP A 9 -19.22 -23.61 6.20
CA ASP A 9 -19.65 -22.35 6.83
C ASP A 9 -19.69 -22.46 8.37
N ALA A 10 -20.11 -21.39 9.04
CA ALA A 10 -20.26 -21.37 10.51
C ALA A 10 -21.28 -22.39 11.04
N THR A 11 -22.14 -22.94 10.16
CA THR A 11 -23.12 -23.99 10.45
C THR A 11 -22.64 -25.39 10.08
N GLY A 12 -21.39 -25.52 9.59
CA GLY A 12 -20.81 -26.80 9.19
C GLY A 12 -21.12 -27.23 7.75
N VAL A 13 -21.80 -26.39 6.97
CA VAL A 13 -22.15 -26.68 5.58
C VAL A 13 -20.96 -26.32 4.65
N PRO A 14 -20.60 -27.19 3.69
CA PRO A 14 -19.53 -26.89 2.73
C PRO A 14 -19.88 -25.68 1.86
N ILE A 15 -19.05 -24.63 1.89
CA ILE A 15 -19.18 -23.50 0.97
C ILE A 15 -18.52 -23.89 -0.36
N ARG A 16 -19.31 -24.43 -1.28
CA ARG A 16 -18.81 -24.76 -2.63
C ARG A 16 -18.33 -23.47 -3.31
N GLY A 17 -17.05 -23.43 -3.71
CA GLY A 17 -16.47 -22.35 -4.48
C GLY A 17 -15.79 -21.25 -3.65
N ALA A 18 -15.58 -21.41 -2.32
CA ALA A 18 -14.85 -20.43 -1.49
C ALA A 18 -13.42 -20.19 -2.02
N GLY A 19 -12.68 -21.25 -2.38
CA GLY A 19 -11.36 -21.15 -2.97
C GLY A 19 -11.37 -20.42 -4.33
N TYR A 20 -12.39 -20.66 -5.16
CA TYR A 20 -12.55 -19.93 -6.42
C TYR A 20 -12.88 -18.45 -6.21
N SER A 21 -13.75 -18.13 -5.25
CA SER A 21 -14.03 -16.75 -4.89
C SER A 21 -12.78 -16.04 -4.37
N LEU A 22 -11.96 -16.71 -3.55
CA LEU A 22 -10.68 -16.19 -3.10
C LEU A 22 -9.71 -15.93 -4.26
N PHE A 23 -9.68 -16.82 -5.25
CA PHE A 23 -8.88 -16.62 -6.46
C PHE A 23 -9.34 -15.40 -7.27
N LEU A 24 -10.64 -15.17 -7.40
CA LEU A 24 -11.17 -13.97 -8.07
C LEU A 24 -10.82 -12.68 -7.29
N LEU A 25 -10.90 -12.71 -5.97
CA LEU A 25 -10.47 -11.61 -5.12
C LEU A 25 -8.95 -11.38 -5.24
N PHE A 26 -8.16 -12.45 -5.29
CA PHE A 26 -6.72 -12.38 -5.57
C PHE A 26 -6.44 -11.70 -6.92
N LEU A 27 -7.14 -12.09 -7.99
CA LEU A 27 -7.00 -11.45 -9.31
C LEU A 27 -7.40 -9.97 -9.28
N ALA A 28 -8.46 -9.62 -8.56
CA ALA A 28 -8.89 -8.23 -8.43
C ALA A 28 -7.81 -7.38 -7.74
N ASN A 29 -7.24 -7.85 -6.62
CA ASN A 29 -6.18 -7.13 -5.93
C ASN A 29 -4.85 -7.16 -6.71
N PHE A 30 -4.56 -8.25 -7.42
CA PHE A 30 -3.41 -8.33 -8.32
C PHE A 30 -3.47 -7.23 -9.40
N LEU A 31 -4.60 -7.09 -10.10
CA LEU A 31 -4.78 -6.05 -11.12
C LEU A 31 -4.73 -4.64 -10.51
N ASN A 32 -5.35 -4.45 -9.34
CA ASN A 32 -5.29 -3.20 -8.58
C ASN A 32 -3.83 -2.77 -8.31
N MET A 33 -3.00 -3.70 -7.81
CA MET A 33 -1.61 -3.41 -7.50
C MET A 33 -0.73 -3.29 -8.76
N ALA A 34 -1.04 -4.04 -9.81
CA ALA A 34 -0.37 -3.90 -11.10
C ALA A 34 -0.63 -2.52 -11.70
N ASP A 35 -1.88 -2.03 -11.65
CA ASP A 35 -2.27 -0.71 -12.17
C ASP A 35 -1.54 0.45 -11.46
N ARG A 36 -1.33 0.33 -10.14
CA ARG A 36 -0.55 1.31 -9.36
C ARG A 36 0.89 1.44 -9.85
N ALA A 37 1.48 0.35 -10.34
CA ALA A 37 2.84 0.37 -10.86
C ALA A 37 2.95 1.06 -12.22
N LEU A 38 1.89 1.08 -13.06
CA LEU A 38 1.93 1.53 -14.45
C LEU A 38 2.48 2.96 -14.56
N LEU A 39 1.85 3.92 -13.87
CA LEU A 39 2.23 5.32 -14.02
C LEU A 39 3.64 5.60 -13.48
N GLY A 40 4.04 4.94 -12.38
CA GLY A 40 5.37 5.08 -11.83
C GLY A 40 6.47 4.73 -12.83
N ILE A 41 6.28 3.65 -13.61
CA ILE A 41 7.26 3.20 -14.63
C ILE A 41 7.38 4.20 -15.79
N VAL A 42 6.29 4.86 -16.15
CA VAL A 42 6.23 5.77 -17.32
C VAL A 42 6.15 7.25 -16.94
N VAL A 43 6.55 7.63 -15.72
CA VAL A 43 6.52 9.05 -15.29
C VAL A 43 7.19 9.96 -16.28
N ASP A 44 8.42 9.63 -16.71
CA ASP A 44 9.19 10.47 -17.65
C ASP A 44 8.60 10.51 -19.07
N PRO A 45 8.24 9.39 -19.71
CA PRO A 45 7.54 9.41 -20.99
C PRO A 45 6.26 10.25 -20.97
N VAL A 46 5.45 10.14 -19.90
CA VAL A 46 4.20 10.91 -19.75
C VAL A 46 4.50 12.39 -19.53
N LYS A 47 5.48 12.70 -18.63
CA LYS A 47 5.92 14.07 -18.35
C LYS A 47 6.34 14.79 -19.64
N LEU A 48 7.21 14.16 -20.43
CA LEU A 48 7.73 14.72 -21.66
C LEU A 48 6.66 14.92 -22.73
N ASP A 49 5.78 13.95 -22.91
CA ASP A 49 4.72 13.99 -23.93
C ASP A 49 3.62 15.02 -23.62
N LEU A 50 3.30 15.21 -22.34
CA LEU A 50 2.27 16.14 -21.90
C LEU A 50 2.81 17.52 -21.45
N GLY A 51 4.13 17.72 -21.47
CA GLY A 51 4.78 18.96 -21.05
C GLY A 51 4.57 19.29 -19.57
N LEU A 52 4.58 18.27 -18.69
CA LEU A 52 4.32 18.42 -17.27
C LEU A 52 5.63 18.61 -16.48
N THR A 53 5.50 19.18 -15.27
CA THR A 53 6.59 19.27 -14.29
C THR A 53 6.64 18.04 -13.39
N ASP A 54 7.74 17.85 -12.63
CA ASP A 54 7.85 16.78 -11.64
C ASP A 54 6.84 16.98 -10.49
N THR A 55 6.53 18.23 -10.14
CA THR A 55 5.48 18.58 -9.18
C THR A 55 4.11 18.12 -9.65
N GLU A 56 3.75 18.43 -10.90
CA GLU A 56 2.45 18.02 -11.48
C GLU A 56 2.34 16.50 -11.57
N MET A 57 3.42 15.81 -11.95
CA MET A 57 3.47 14.35 -11.95
C MET A 57 3.28 13.77 -10.54
N SER A 58 3.87 14.38 -9.51
CA SER A 58 3.67 13.99 -8.11
C SER A 58 2.22 14.17 -7.65
N LEU A 59 1.61 15.29 -8.02
CA LEU A 59 0.20 15.56 -7.69
C LEU A 59 -0.73 14.49 -8.27
N VAL A 60 -0.49 14.11 -9.51
CA VAL A 60 -1.35 13.14 -10.22
C VAL A 60 -1.06 11.70 -9.79
N SER A 61 0.20 11.29 -9.69
CA SER A 61 0.58 9.90 -9.41
C SER A 61 0.50 9.53 -7.92
N GLY A 62 0.77 10.49 -7.04
CA GLY A 62 0.81 10.30 -5.58
C GLY A 62 -0.37 10.96 -4.89
N THR A 63 -0.32 12.28 -4.79
CA THR A 63 -1.18 13.07 -3.88
C THR A 63 -2.66 12.91 -4.17
N ALA A 64 -3.11 13.23 -5.39
CA ALA A 64 -4.53 13.19 -5.74
C ALA A 64 -5.07 11.76 -5.64
N PHE A 65 -4.36 10.79 -6.21
CA PHE A 65 -4.73 9.39 -6.15
C PHE A 65 -4.90 8.90 -4.70
N VAL A 66 -3.91 9.12 -3.83
CA VAL A 66 -3.94 8.65 -2.43
C VAL A 66 -5.04 9.32 -1.64
N LEU A 67 -5.20 10.65 -1.76
CA LEU A 67 -6.23 11.38 -1.03
C LEU A 67 -7.63 10.92 -1.40
N PHE A 68 -7.94 10.81 -2.69
CA PHE A 68 -9.25 10.36 -3.13
C PHE A 68 -9.51 8.89 -2.78
N ASN A 69 -8.49 8.02 -2.90
CA ASN A 69 -8.59 6.62 -2.47
C ASN A 69 -8.91 6.50 -0.97
N LEU A 70 -8.25 7.28 -0.12
CA LEU A 70 -8.50 7.29 1.33
C LEU A 70 -9.89 7.85 1.68
N ILE A 71 -10.26 9.01 1.12
CA ILE A 71 -11.55 9.65 1.40
C ILE A 71 -12.69 8.73 0.97
N VAL A 72 -12.66 8.27 -0.27
CA VAL A 72 -13.71 7.40 -0.82
C VAL A 72 -13.72 6.04 -0.13
N GLY A 73 -12.56 5.50 0.26
CA GLY A 73 -12.44 4.24 0.98
C GLY A 73 -13.26 4.17 2.26
N VAL A 74 -13.37 5.30 3.00
CA VAL A 74 -14.21 5.38 4.20
C VAL A 74 -15.71 5.21 3.87
N PHE A 75 -16.18 5.87 2.79
CA PHE A 75 -17.58 5.73 2.34
C PHE A 75 -17.86 4.35 1.76
N ILE A 76 -16.92 3.81 1.00
CA ILE A 76 -17.03 2.46 0.42
C ILE A 76 -17.14 1.40 1.52
N ALA A 77 -16.32 1.47 2.57
CA ALA A 77 -16.38 0.51 3.68
C ALA A 77 -17.80 0.43 4.25
N ARG A 78 -18.42 1.60 4.50
CA ARG A 78 -19.80 1.66 4.99
C ARG A 78 -20.83 1.16 3.97
N TRP A 79 -20.60 1.42 2.68
CA TRP A 79 -21.48 0.90 1.61
C TRP A 79 -21.40 -0.62 1.48
N VAL A 80 -20.22 -1.20 1.65
CA VAL A 80 -19.96 -2.64 1.67
C VAL A 80 -20.77 -3.34 2.77
N ASP A 81 -20.93 -2.71 3.94
CA ASP A 81 -21.66 -3.31 5.08
C ASP A 81 -23.16 -3.51 4.80
N HIS A 82 -23.76 -2.69 3.93
CA HIS A 82 -25.21 -2.68 3.71
C HIS A 82 -25.64 -3.10 2.30
N SER A 83 -24.71 -3.38 1.39
CA SER A 83 -24.99 -3.61 -0.03
C SER A 83 -24.42 -4.93 -0.56
N ASN A 84 -24.74 -5.27 -1.81
CA ASN A 84 -24.19 -6.43 -2.48
C ASN A 84 -22.72 -6.20 -2.84
N ARG A 85 -21.83 -6.93 -2.18
CA ARG A 85 -20.37 -6.77 -2.29
C ARG A 85 -19.85 -7.13 -3.68
N LYS A 86 -20.41 -8.15 -4.32
CA LYS A 86 -20.10 -8.49 -5.72
C LYS A 86 -20.35 -7.31 -6.65
N LYS A 87 -21.52 -6.66 -6.52
CA LYS A 87 -21.85 -5.49 -7.37
C LYS A 87 -20.89 -4.34 -7.13
N ILE A 88 -20.54 -4.05 -5.87
CA ILE A 88 -19.57 -3.00 -5.52
C ILE A 88 -18.21 -3.30 -6.14
N LEU A 89 -17.70 -4.55 -6.01
CA LEU A 89 -16.43 -4.95 -6.59
C LEU A 89 -16.45 -4.81 -8.13
N VAL A 90 -17.49 -5.32 -8.78
CA VAL A 90 -17.64 -5.24 -10.24
C VAL A 90 -17.65 -3.79 -10.73
N LEU A 91 -18.42 -2.91 -10.09
CA LEU A 91 -18.47 -1.48 -10.40
C LEU A 91 -17.11 -0.81 -10.17
N GLY A 92 -16.45 -1.14 -9.07
CA GLY A 92 -15.09 -0.65 -8.79
C GLY A 92 -14.09 -1.08 -9.86
N VAL A 93 -14.03 -2.40 -10.18
CA VAL A 93 -13.14 -2.92 -11.23
C VAL A 93 -13.44 -2.26 -12.58
N ALA A 94 -14.71 -2.13 -12.97
CA ALA A 94 -15.09 -1.48 -14.23
C ALA A 94 -14.66 0.00 -14.25
N LEU A 95 -14.88 0.72 -13.16
CA LEU A 95 -14.52 2.14 -13.04
C LEU A 95 -13.01 2.34 -13.17
N TRP A 96 -12.19 1.64 -12.35
CA TRP A 96 -10.74 1.86 -12.43
C TRP A 96 -10.16 1.35 -13.74
N SER A 97 -10.63 0.22 -14.28
CA SER A 97 -10.16 -0.31 -15.56
C SER A 97 -10.50 0.64 -16.73
N GLY A 98 -11.71 1.21 -16.75
CA GLY A 98 -12.08 2.23 -17.70
C GLY A 98 -11.25 3.50 -17.57
N ALA A 99 -11.03 3.97 -16.33
CA ALA A 99 -10.21 5.14 -16.05
C ALA A 99 -8.73 4.91 -16.40
N THR A 100 -8.20 3.70 -16.18
CA THR A 100 -6.86 3.31 -16.63
C THR A 100 -6.75 3.34 -18.15
N ALA A 101 -7.73 2.78 -18.88
CA ALA A 101 -7.73 2.88 -20.33
C ALA A 101 -7.80 4.34 -20.80
N LEU A 102 -8.67 5.17 -20.20
CA LEU A 102 -8.79 6.60 -20.50
C LEU A 102 -7.50 7.38 -20.18
N THR A 103 -6.69 6.93 -19.21
CA THR A 103 -5.37 7.53 -18.95
C THR A 103 -4.50 7.53 -20.21
N GLY A 104 -4.58 6.51 -21.06
CA GLY A 104 -3.91 6.47 -22.36
C GLY A 104 -4.37 7.55 -23.37
N LEU A 105 -5.50 8.20 -23.12
CA LEU A 105 -6.05 9.29 -23.94
C LEU A 105 -5.82 10.69 -23.31
N ALA A 106 -5.07 10.78 -22.22
CA ALA A 106 -4.82 12.04 -21.55
C ALA A 106 -4.06 13.03 -22.45
N GLN A 107 -4.46 14.31 -22.38
CA GLN A 107 -3.92 15.39 -23.22
C GLN A 107 -3.21 16.47 -22.38
N GLY A 108 -3.15 16.33 -21.05
CA GLY A 108 -2.51 17.27 -20.14
C GLY A 108 -2.85 16.98 -18.69
N PHE A 109 -2.40 17.86 -17.80
CA PHE A 109 -2.52 17.73 -16.34
C PHE A 109 -3.95 17.39 -15.87
N TRP A 110 -4.95 18.17 -16.31
CA TRP A 110 -6.32 18.03 -15.81
C TRP A 110 -6.98 16.70 -16.23
N SER A 111 -6.79 16.27 -17.48
CA SER A 111 -7.33 15.01 -17.96
C SER A 111 -6.63 13.82 -17.29
N LEU A 112 -5.31 13.87 -17.17
CA LEU A 112 -4.52 12.85 -16.48
C LEU A 112 -4.93 12.77 -15.00
N GLY A 113 -5.03 13.91 -14.32
CA GLY A 113 -5.44 14.01 -12.93
C GLY A 113 -6.84 13.45 -12.67
N LEU A 114 -7.82 13.82 -13.52
CA LEU A 114 -9.18 13.29 -13.43
C LEU A 114 -9.22 11.77 -13.55
N PHE A 115 -8.53 11.20 -14.56
CA PHE A 115 -8.50 9.76 -14.75
C PHE A 115 -7.83 9.04 -13.57
N ARG A 116 -6.76 9.58 -13.00
CA ARG A 116 -6.09 9.03 -11.83
C ARG A 116 -6.96 9.11 -10.55
N ILE A 117 -7.76 10.16 -10.40
CA ILE A 117 -8.76 10.24 -9.31
C ILE A 117 -9.80 9.12 -9.49
N LEU A 118 -10.34 8.93 -10.69
CA LEU A 118 -11.32 7.88 -10.97
C LEU A 118 -10.74 6.47 -10.74
N VAL A 119 -9.46 6.25 -11.10
CA VAL A 119 -8.75 5.02 -10.74
C VAL A 119 -8.74 4.85 -9.23
N GLY A 120 -8.32 5.87 -8.46
CA GLY A 120 -8.28 5.82 -7.00
C GLY A 120 -9.65 5.54 -6.36
N VAL A 121 -10.71 6.13 -6.90
CA VAL A 121 -12.11 5.88 -6.47
C VAL A 121 -12.52 4.43 -6.70
N GLY A 122 -12.25 3.90 -7.89
CA GLY A 122 -12.57 2.50 -8.22
C GLY A 122 -11.79 1.52 -7.34
N GLU A 123 -10.48 1.74 -7.21
CA GLU A 123 -9.58 0.89 -6.43
C GLU A 123 -9.91 0.82 -4.93
N ALA A 124 -10.51 1.88 -4.39
CA ALA A 124 -10.93 1.91 -2.99
C ALA A 124 -11.95 0.81 -2.62
N THR A 125 -12.61 0.20 -3.61
CA THR A 125 -13.59 -0.88 -3.38
C THR A 125 -12.95 -2.23 -3.08
N ALA A 126 -11.78 -2.52 -3.63
CA ALA A 126 -11.21 -3.87 -3.67
C ALA A 126 -10.93 -4.44 -2.27
N PHE A 127 -10.23 -3.69 -1.41
CA PHE A 127 -9.80 -4.19 -0.10
C PHE A 127 -10.98 -4.38 0.88
N PRO A 128 -11.89 -3.40 1.10
CA PRO A 128 -13.04 -3.60 2.00
C PRO A 128 -13.94 -4.75 1.57
N VAL A 129 -14.22 -4.85 0.26
CA VAL A 129 -15.02 -5.96 -0.28
C VAL A 129 -14.33 -7.30 -0.04
N ALA A 130 -13.05 -7.40 -0.35
CA ALA A 130 -12.32 -8.66 -0.20
C ALA A 130 -12.30 -9.14 1.24
N ILE A 131 -11.97 -8.27 2.21
CA ILE A 131 -11.93 -8.64 3.63
C ILE A 131 -13.32 -9.06 4.12
N SER A 132 -14.38 -8.31 3.76
CA SER A 132 -15.75 -8.65 4.13
C SER A 132 -16.18 -10.01 3.54
N MET A 133 -15.88 -10.28 2.27
CA MET A 133 -16.22 -11.56 1.65
C MET A 133 -15.41 -12.73 2.22
N ILE A 134 -14.10 -12.56 2.48
CA ILE A 134 -13.25 -13.59 3.07
C ILE A 134 -13.75 -13.96 4.46
N SER A 135 -14.23 -13.00 5.24
CA SER A 135 -14.76 -13.26 6.58
C SER A 135 -16.00 -14.16 6.57
N ASP A 136 -16.81 -14.10 5.51
CA ASP A 136 -18.01 -14.95 5.37
C ASP A 136 -17.71 -16.28 4.67
N LEU A 137 -16.70 -16.29 3.77
CA LEU A 137 -16.33 -17.50 3.02
C LEU A 137 -15.50 -18.49 3.83
N PHE A 138 -14.79 -18.04 4.87
CA PHE A 138 -13.87 -18.86 5.63
C PHE A 138 -14.17 -18.81 7.12
N ALA A 139 -14.19 -19.99 7.77
CA ALA A 139 -14.30 -20.10 9.22
C ALA A 139 -13.12 -19.42 9.92
N ALA A 140 -13.35 -18.90 11.16
CA ALA A 140 -12.39 -18.14 11.93
C ALA A 140 -10.95 -18.71 11.96
N PRO A 141 -10.71 -20.03 12.13
CA PRO A 141 -9.35 -20.58 12.13
C PRO A 141 -8.63 -20.52 10.76
N ARG A 142 -9.38 -20.42 9.64
CA ARG A 142 -8.83 -20.40 8.28
C ARG A 142 -8.72 -18.99 7.68
N ARG A 143 -9.43 -18.00 8.26
CA ARG A 143 -9.41 -16.60 7.81
C ARG A 143 -8.01 -16.01 7.68
N PRO A 144 -7.10 -16.19 8.66
CA PRO A 144 -5.75 -15.61 8.55
C PRO A 144 -5.00 -16.11 7.31
N ARG A 145 -5.12 -17.41 6.99
CA ARG A 145 -4.50 -17.98 5.80
C ARG A 145 -5.11 -17.45 4.50
N ALA A 146 -6.43 -17.31 4.44
CA ALA A 146 -7.11 -16.75 3.28
C ALA A 146 -6.74 -15.28 3.05
N ILE A 147 -6.68 -14.47 4.12
CA ILE A 147 -6.22 -13.08 4.05
C ILE A 147 -4.76 -13.00 3.61
N SER A 148 -3.88 -13.85 4.12
CA SER A 148 -2.47 -13.89 3.69
C SER A 148 -2.33 -14.23 2.21
N ASN A 149 -3.11 -15.20 1.70
CA ASN A 149 -3.13 -15.54 0.28
C ASN A 149 -3.62 -14.36 -0.57
N PHE A 150 -4.68 -13.67 -0.13
CA PHE A 150 -5.17 -12.44 -0.77
C PHE A 150 -4.08 -11.37 -0.78
N GLN A 151 -3.42 -11.10 0.35
CA GLN A 151 -2.36 -10.10 0.46
C GLN A 151 -1.11 -10.41 -0.37
N ALA A 152 -0.81 -11.69 -0.64
CA ALA A 152 0.28 -12.07 -1.52
C ALA A 152 0.12 -11.50 -2.94
N SER A 153 -1.14 -11.32 -3.42
CA SER A 153 -1.42 -10.70 -4.71
C SER A 153 -0.92 -9.26 -4.83
N THR A 154 -0.79 -8.54 -3.70
CA THR A 154 -0.25 -7.18 -3.67
C THR A 154 1.18 -7.13 -4.22
N PHE A 155 2.03 -8.00 -3.73
CA PHE A 155 3.43 -8.03 -4.16
C PHE A 155 3.59 -8.62 -5.56
N VAL A 156 2.84 -9.67 -5.88
CA VAL A 156 2.84 -10.28 -7.21
C VAL A 156 2.36 -9.27 -8.25
N GLY A 157 1.28 -8.55 -7.95
CA GLY A 157 0.73 -7.49 -8.82
C GLY A 157 1.73 -6.36 -9.06
N LEU A 158 2.38 -5.89 -7.99
CA LEU A 158 3.40 -4.84 -8.11
C LEU A 158 4.58 -5.27 -8.99
N VAL A 159 5.13 -6.47 -8.77
CA VAL A 159 6.26 -6.99 -9.56
C VAL A 159 5.88 -7.19 -11.02
N VAL A 160 4.81 -7.94 -11.27
CA VAL A 160 4.36 -8.27 -12.63
C VAL A 160 3.88 -7.00 -13.35
N GLY A 161 3.14 -6.13 -12.66
CA GLY A 161 2.67 -4.85 -13.20
C GLY A 161 3.84 -3.95 -13.63
N SER A 162 4.88 -3.84 -12.80
CA SER A 162 6.08 -3.06 -13.15
C SER A 162 6.78 -3.61 -14.40
N ILE A 163 6.96 -4.94 -14.47
CA ILE A 163 7.60 -5.59 -15.64
C ILE A 163 6.77 -5.36 -16.91
N LEU A 164 5.45 -5.63 -16.83
CA LEU A 164 4.55 -5.44 -17.96
C LEU A 164 4.49 -3.98 -18.41
N ALA A 165 4.46 -3.03 -17.48
CA ALA A 165 4.49 -1.61 -17.81
C ALA A 165 5.73 -1.23 -18.60
N GLY A 166 6.92 -1.63 -18.16
CA GLY A 166 8.17 -1.34 -18.86
C GLY A 166 8.21 -1.93 -20.27
N VAL A 167 7.84 -3.21 -20.41
CA VAL A 167 7.84 -3.93 -21.69
C VAL A 167 6.81 -3.34 -22.66
N LEU A 168 5.57 -3.16 -22.22
CA LEU A 168 4.49 -2.65 -23.05
C LEU A 168 4.73 -1.19 -23.46
N ALA A 169 5.21 -0.35 -22.53
CA ALA A 169 5.48 1.05 -22.84
C ALA A 169 6.68 1.20 -23.80
N ALA A 170 7.70 0.37 -23.68
CA ALA A 170 8.83 0.38 -24.61
C ALA A 170 8.44 -0.11 -26.00
N ALA A 171 7.55 -1.09 -26.11
CA ALA A 171 7.12 -1.66 -27.38
C ALA A 171 6.06 -0.83 -28.12
N HIS A 172 5.11 -0.25 -27.40
CA HIS A 172 3.91 0.37 -27.99
C HIS A 172 3.66 1.81 -27.50
N GLY A 173 4.53 2.35 -26.64
CA GLY A 173 4.34 3.64 -25.99
C GLY A 173 3.40 3.57 -24.79
N TRP A 174 3.50 4.60 -23.91
CA TRP A 174 2.75 4.65 -22.66
C TRP A 174 1.21 4.72 -22.87
N ARG A 175 0.75 5.35 -23.95
CA ARG A 175 -0.69 5.47 -24.25
C ARG A 175 -1.29 4.12 -24.54
N ALA A 176 -0.68 3.32 -25.41
CA ALA A 176 -1.14 1.97 -25.75
C ALA A 176 -1.02 1.03 -24.55
N MET A 177 0.03 1.16 -23.73
CA MET A 177 0.17 0.40 -22.47
C MET A 177 -1.04 0.60 -21.56
N PHE A 178 -1.47 1.84 -21.30
CA PHE A 178 -2.65 2.12 -20.47
C PHE A 178 -3.94 1.58 -21.08
N LEU A 179 -4.12 1.70 -22.40
CA LEU A 179 -5.26 1.12 -23.10
C LEU A 179 -5.30 -0.40 -22.94
N ILE A 180 -4.19 -1.09 -23.19
CA ILE A 180 -4.09 -2.56 -23.08
C ILE A 180 -4.37 -3.01 -21.64
N CYS A 181 -3.72 -2.40 -20.65
CA CYS A 181 -3.87 -2.77 -19.25
C CYS A 181 -5.29 -2.47 -18.73
N GLY A 182 -5.87 -1.34 -19.08
CA GLY A 182 -7.23 -0.99 -18.71
C GLY A 182 -8.27 -1.93 -19.35
N LEU A 183 -8.13 -2.24 -20.63
CA LEU A 183 -9.02 -3.18 -21.31
C LEU A 183 -8.92 -4.59 -20.75
N ALA A 184 -7.74 -5.04 -20.32
CA ALA A 184 -7.56 -6.33 -19.64
C ALA A 184 -8.40 -6.43 -18.36
N GLY A 185 -8.64 -5.33 -17.65
CA GLY A 185 -9.50 -5.29 -16.47
C GLY A 185 -10.96 -5.63 -16.77
N PHE A 186 -11.48 -5.32 -17.96
CA PHE A 186 -12.83 -5.71 -18.35
C PHE A 186 -13.01 -7.22 -18.55
N VAL A 187 -11.92 -7.96 -18.83
CA VAL A 187 -11.94 -9.43 -18.80
C VAL A 187 -12.26 -9.90 -17.38
N LEU A 188 -11.65 -9.28 -16.36
CA LEU A 188 -11.98 -9.59 -14.97
C LEU A 188 -13.41 -9.18 -14.62
N VAL A 189 -13.90 -8.03 -15.08
CA VAL A 189 -15.32 -7.63 -14.90
C VAL A 189 -16.27 -8.72 -15.42
N THR A 190 -16.03 -9.19 -16.63
CA THR A 190 -16.83 -10.24 -17.25
C THR A 190 -16.78 -11.54 -16.44
N LEU A 191 -15.57 -11.92 -15.98
CA LEU A 191 -15.37 -13.10 -15.17
C LEU A 191 -16.09 -13.00 -13.82
N LEU A 192 -15.98 -11.84 -13.14
CA LEU A 192 -16.69 -11.58 -11.87
C LEU A 192 -18.21 -11.64 -12.05
N LEU A 193 -18.75 -11.03 -13.12
CA LEU A 193 -20.18 -11.04 -13.41
C LEU A 193 -20.69 -12.46 -13.66
N ALA A 194 -19.98 -13.23 -14.48
CA ALA A 194 -20.42 -14.54 -14.93
C ALA A 194 -20.27 -15.63 -13.84
N THR A 195 -19.22 -15.57 -13.02
CA THR A 195 -18.84 -16.73 -12.21
C THR A 195 -18.82 -16.47 -10.70
N MET A 196 -18.61 -15.22 -10.25
CA MET A 196 -18.59 -14.91 -8.82
C MET A 196 -19.98 -14.96 -8.21
N ARG A 197 -20.12 -15.60 -7.08
CA ARG A 197 -21.36 -15.60 -6.30
C ARG A 197 -21.19 -14.72 -5.06
N GLU A 198 -22.25 -13.96 -4.73
CA GLU A 198 -22.31 -13.22 -3.45
C GLU A 198 -22.43 -14.23 -2.32
N PRO A 199 -21.48 -14.29 -1.35
CA PRO A 199 -21.60 -15.14 -0.19
C PRO A 199 -22.75 -14.63 0.70
N LYS A 200 -23.52 -15.57 1.29
CA LYS A 200 -24.49 -15.20 2.32
C LYS A 200 -23.75 -14.57 3.49
N ARG A 201 -24.25 -13.45 3.99
CA ARG A 201 -23.71 -12.85 5.21
C ARG A 201 -23.94 -13.79 6.38
N ALA A 202 -22.91 -14.07 7.17
CA ALA A 202 -23.08 -14.68 8.47
C ALA A 202 -23.93 -13.71 9.30
N GLN A 203 -25.11 -14.17 9.77
CA GLN A 203 -25.94 -13.36 10.66
C GLN A 203 -25.14 -13.16 11.94
N ASP A 204 -24.70 -11.93 12.17
CA ASP A 204 -24.10 -11.55 13.45
C ASP A 204 -25.20 -11.58 14.53
N HIS A 205 -25.26 -12.67 15.26
CA HIS A 205 -26.04 -12.77 16.50
C HIS A 205 -25.42 -11.95 17.65
N ALA A 206 -24.39 -11.12 17.38
CA ALA A 206 -23.62 -10.41 18.39
C ALA A 206 -24.01 -8.93 18.59
N SER A 207 -25.06 -8.43 17.92
CA SER A 207 -25.45 -7.01 18.04
C SER A 207 -26.49 -6.69 19.11
N ALA A 208 -26.92 -7.65 19.95
CA ALA A 208 -28.03 -7.45 20.88
C ALA A 208 -27.66 -6.77 22.22
N ASP A 209 -26.37 -6.70 22.62
CA ASP A 209 -25.97 -6.19 23.94
C ASP A 209 -24.78 -5.19 23.87
N LEU A 210 -24.76 -4.27 22.91
CA LEU A 210 -23.75 -3.22 22.90
C LEU A 210 -24.18 -2.03 23.76
N PRO A 211 -23.39 -1.66 24.80
CA PRO A 211 -23.62 -0.41 25.55
C PRO A 211 -23.46 0.81 24.61
N PRO A 212 -23.90 2.01 25.08
CA PRO A 212 -24.02 3.20 24.23
C PRO A 212 -22.79 3.45 23.37
N GLU A 213 -23.03 3.67 22.08
CA GLU A 213 -21.98 3.89 21.07
C GLU A 213 -21.18 5.15 21.40
N ILE A 214 -19.89 4.98 21.63
CA ILE A 214 -18.96 6.10 21.63
C ILE A 214 -18.95 6.68 20.22
N SER A 215 -19.24 7.98 20.07
CA SER A 215 -19.21 8.63 18.75
C SER A 215 -17.81 8.51 18.12
N LEU A 216 -17.73 8.45 16.79
CA LEU A 216 -16.46 8.36 16.06
C LEU A 216 -15.48 9.47 16.49
N VAL A 217 -15.99 10.70 16.66
CA VAL A 217 -15.19 11.84 17.11
C VAL A 217 -14.62 11.61 18.50
N GLN A 218 -15.43 11.09 19.42
CA GLN A 218 -14.97 10.77 20.78
C GLN A 218 -13.91 9.66 20.76
N ALA A 219 -14.09 8.63 19.93
CA ALA A 219 -13.10 7.56 19.76
C ALA A 219 -11.77 8.11 19.22
N ILE A 220 -11.80 9.00 18.22
CA ILE A 220 -10.61 9.67 17.69
C ILE A 220 -9.91 10.48 18.77
N ILE A 221 -10.65 11.34 19.50
CA ILE A 221 -10.07 12.17 20.56
C ILE A 221 -9.43 11.31 21.66
N LEU A 222 -10.10 10.22 22.04
CA LEU A 222 -9.58 9.30 23.07
C LEU A 222 -8.29 8.62 22.62
N LEU A 223 -8.24 8.12 21.37
CA LEU A 223 -7.05 7.48 20.79
C LEU A 223 -5.88 8.47 20.70
N LEU A 224 -6.14 9.71 20.27
CA LEU A 224 -5.10 10.75 20.20
C LEU A 224 -4.55 11.14 21.59
N ARG A 225 -5.34 10.94 22.67
CA ARG A 225 -4.90 11.17 24.06
C ARG A 225 -4.14 9.98 24.65
N LEU A 226 -4.16 8.79 24.03
CA LEU A 226 -3.38 7.65 24.51
C LEU A 226 -1.89 7.97 24.46
N ARG A 227 -1.19 7.64 25.56
CA ARG A 227 0.25 7.87 25.66
C ARG A 227 1.00 7.10 24.58
N GLY A 228 1.74 7.82 23.75
CA GLY A 228 2.55 7.24 22.68
C GLY A 228 1.81 6.99 21.36
N PHE A 229 0.48 7.08 21.29
CA PHE A 229 -0.27 6.80 20.04
C PHE A 229 0.10 7.75 18.89
N ILE A 230 0.17 9.06 19.16
CA ILE A 230 0.54 10.06 18.14
C ILE A 230 1.98 9.82 17.66
N THR A 231 2.93 9.62 18.56
CA THR A 231 4.34 9.39 18.19
C THR A 231 4.52 8.07 17.45
N LEU A 232 3.74 7.03 17.78
CA LEU A 232 3.71 5.77 17.07
C LEU A 232 3.16 5.95 15.63
N SER A 233 2.03 6.64 15.49
CA SER A 233 1.38 6.90 14.19
C SER A 233 2.27 7.74 13.28
N LEU A 234 2.86 8.82 13.81
CA LEU A 234 3.78 9.66 13.05
C LEU A 234 5.08 8.91 12.72
N GLY A 235 5.62 8.11 13.65
CA GLY A 235 6.81 7.30 13.38
C GLY A 235 6.60 6.32 12.24
N MET A 236 5.45 5.63 12.20
CA MET A 236 5.07 4.76 11.08
C MET A 236 4.90 5.57 9.77
N ALA A 237 4.28 6.74 9.83
CA ALA A 237 4.03 7.59 8.66
C ALA A 237 5.33 8.14 8.06
N PHE A 238 6.25 8.66 8.87
CA PHE A 238 7.56 9.13 8.41
C PHE A 238 8.44 8.00 7.88
N GLY A 239 8.39 6.80 8.50
CA GLY A 239 9.05 5.62 7.96
C GLY A 239 8.52 5.21 6.58
N GLY A 240 7.24 5.47 6.31
CA GLY A 240 6.58 5.23 5.03
C GLY A 240 6.96 6.21 3.92
N MET A 241 7.49 7.40 4.24
CA MET A 241 7.81 8.43 3.23
C MET A 241 8.84 7.92 2.20
N ALA A 242 9.94 7.36 2.67
CA ALA A 242 10.98 6.83 1.78
C ALA A 242 10.50 5.61 0.96
N VAL A 243 9.62 4.77 1.53
CA VAL A 243 9.01 3.63 0.81
C VAL A 243 8.10 4.11 -0.31
N ALA A 244 7.25 5.10 -0.05
CA ALA A 244 6.23 5.57 -0.99
C ALA A 244 6.83 6.29 -2.22
N VAL A 245 8.00 6.89 -2.08
CA VAL A 245 8.71 7.57 -3.15
C VAL A 245 9.28 6.61 -4.19
N LEU A 246 9.69 5.40 -3.76
CA LEU A 246 10.36 4.43 -4.65
C LEU A 246 9.53 4.02 -5.88
N PRO A 247 8.29 3.55 -5.76
CA PRO A 247 7.53 3.10 -6.93
C PRO A 247 7.19 4.23 -7.90
N ILE A 248 7.27 5.49 -7.48
CA ILE A 248 6.94 6.67 -8.30
C ILE A 248 8.20 7.24 -8.93
N TRP A 249 9.25 7.48 -8.14
CA TRP A 249 10.42 8.25 -8.60
C TRP A 249 11.66 7.41 -8.90
N ALA A 250 11.78 6.18 -8.35
CA ALA A 250 12.93 5.34 -8.69
C ALA A 250 13.00 4.94 -10.18
N PRO A 251 11.87 4.66 -10.88
CA PRO A 251 11.91 4.46 -12.33
C PRO A 251 12.49 5.65 -13.09
N ALA A 252 11.99 6.86 -12.83
CA ALA A 252 12.47 8.09 -13.46
C ALA A 252 13.95 8.35 -13.11
N PHE A 253 14.36 8.08 -11.85
CA PHE A 253 15.76 8.17 -11.44
C PHE A 253 16.67 7.23 -12.24
N LEU A 254 16.25 5.97 -12.46
CA LEU A 254 17.03 5.03 -13.26
C LEU A 254 17.15 5.47 -14.74
N LEU A 255 16.08 6.01 -15.32
CA LEU A 255 16.09 6.55 -16.68
C LEU A 255 17.04 7.74 -16.80
N ARG A 256 16.95 8.71 -15.86
CA ARG A 256 17.69 9.98 -15.92
C ARG A 256 19.16 9.86 -15.51
N SER A 257 19.47 9.00 -14.53
CA SER A 257 20.80 8.98 -13.89
C SER A 257 21.63 7.74 -14.22
N HIS A 258 21.02 6.66 -14.71
CA HIS A 258 21.71 5.40 -15.05
C HIS A 258 21.48 4.96 -16.50
N ASP A 259 20.81 5.76 -17.33
CA ASP A 259 20.53 5.48 -18.75
C ASP A 259 19.90 4.08 -18.98
N VAL A 260 19.11 3.60 -18.02
CA VAL A 260 18.46 2.28 -18.09
C VAL A 260 17.37 2.33 -19.16
N PRO A 261 17.33 1.41 -20.12
CA PRO A 261 16.23 1.35 -21.09
C PRO A 261 14.88 1.14 -20.41
N LEU A 262 13.82 1.83 -20.87
CA LEU A 262 12.47 1.77 -20.29
C LEU A 262 11.97 0.33 -20.12
N ALA A 263 12.24 -0.55 -21.08
CA ALA A 263 11.89 -1.97 -21.02
C ALA A 263 12.48 -2.70 -19.80
N ALA A 264 13.67 -2.29 -19.34
CA ALA A 264 14.37 -2.93 -18.23
C ALA A 264 14.01 -2.32 -16.86
N VAL A 265 13.53 -1.07 -16.82
CA VAL A 265 13.23 -0.36 -15.57
C VAL A 265 12.26 -1.15 -14.69
N GLY A 266 11.15 -1.64 -15.26
CA GLY A 266 10.15 -2.40 -14.53
C GLY A 266 10.69 -3.73 -13.98
N ALA A 267 11.56 -4.40 -14.75
CA ALA A 267 12.20 -5.66 -14.33
C ALA A 267 13.24 -5.46 -13.22
N LEU A 268 13.78 -4.26 -13.07
CA LEU A 268 14.69 -3.90 -11.99
C LEU A 268 13.95 -3.45 -10.73
N ILE A 269 13.03 -2.49 -10.88
CA ILE A 269 12.31 -1.89 -9.75
C ILE A 269 11.29 -2.85 -9.14
N GLY A 270 10.53 -3.58 -9.97
CA GLY A 270 9.50 -4.50 -9.50
C GLY A 270 10.04 -5.50 -8.46
N PRO A 271 11.06 -6.31 -8.78
CA PRO A 271 11.66 -7.22 -7.81
C PRO A 271 12.32 -6.52 -6.62
N ALA A 272 13.05 -5.41 -6.83
CA ALA A 272 13.71 -4.71 -5.72
C ALA A 272 12.70 -4.19 -4.68
N VAL A 273 11.59 -3.60 -5.14
CA VAL A 273 10.53 -3.11 -4.26
C VAL A 273 9.63 -4.26 -3.76
N GLY A 274 9.21 -5.15 -4.64
CA GLY A 274 8.28 -6.22 -4.30
C GLY A 274 8.92 -7.29 -3.40
N LEU A 275 10.06 -7.88 -3.80
CA LEU A 275 10.71 -8.93 -3.02
C LEU A 275 11.37 -8.38 -1.75
N GLY A 276 11.99 -7.19 -1.81
CA GLY A 276 12.49 -6.49 -0.63
C GLY A 276 11.36 -6.22 0.38
N GLY A 277 10.23 -5.70 -0.10
CA GLY A 277 9.07 -5.40 0.74
C GLY A 277 8.46 -6.63 1.41
N ILE A 278 8.18 -7.70 0.64
CA ILE A 278 7.58 -8.92 1.21
C ILE A 278 8.50 -9.59 2.22
N SER A 279 9.78 -9.74 1.89
CA SER A 279 10.76 -10.38 2.78
C SER A 279 10.96 -9.56 4.06
N GLY A 280 11.02 -8.23 3.96
CA GLY A 280 11.12 -7.31 5.10
C GLY A 280 9.90 -7.39 6.02
N THR A 281 8.69 -7.40 5.44
CA THR A 281 7.44 -7.51 6.20
C THR A 281 7.34 -8.85 6.94
N ILE A 282 7.68 -9.97 6.28
CA ILE A 282 7.67 -11.30 6.89
C ILE A 282 8.70 -11.39 8.02
N PHE A 283 9.94 -10.96 7.74
CA PHE A 283 11.02 -10.94 8.74
C PHE A 283 10.64 -10.11 9.95
N ALA A 284 10.10 -8.91 9.74
CA ALA A 284 9.69 -8.01 10.83
C ALA A 284 8.58 -8.63 11.68
N GLY A 285 7.58 -9.26 11.06
CA GLY A 285 6.50 -9.95 11.78
C GLY A 285 7.02 -11.09 12.64
N MET A 286 7.91 -11.94 12.11
CA MET A 286 8.52 -13.04 12.85
C MET A 286 9.38 -12.54 14.01
N MET A 287 10.24 -11.56 13.76
CA MET A 287 11.16 -11.02 14.78
C MET A 287 10.39 -10.27 15.88
N ALA A 288 9.39 -9.45 15.52
CA ALA A 288 8.54 -8.78 16.48
C ALA A 288 7.80 -9.80 17.37
N SER A 289 7.20 -10.84 16.77
CA SER A 289 6.53 -11.90 17.52
C SER A 289 7.48 -12.66 18.45
N TYR A 290 8.72 -12.90 18.03
CA TYR A 290 9.74 -13.52 18.87
C TYR A 290 10.08 -12.63 20.08
N LEU A 291 10.30 -11.33 19.85
CA LEU A 291 10.64 -10.38 20.92
C LEU A 291 9.50 -10.19 21.93
N VAL A 292 8.25 -10.10 21.45
CA VAL A 292 7.04 -10.01 22.26
C VAL A 292 6.93 -11.24 23.20
N ARG A 293 7.07 -12.44 22.62
CA ARG A 293 7.02 -13.68 23.43
C ARG A 293 8.14 -13.78 24.44
N LYS A 294 9.37 -13.45 24.04
CA LYS A 294 10.57 -13.53 24.91
C LYS A 294 10.50 -12.54 26.07
N ARG A 295 10.00 -11.32 25.81
CA ARG A 295 9.99 -10.24 26.80
C ARG A 295 8.61 -9.99 27.41
N LYS A 296 7.58 -10.79 27.03
CA LYS A 296 6.21 -10.75 27.55
C LYS A 296 5.58 -9.35 27.51
N SER A 297 5.85 -8.58 26.46
CA SER A 297 5.31 -7.23 26.29
C SER A 297 5.16 -6.89 24.81
N ASP A 298 3.98 -6.46 24.39
CA ASP A 298 3.65 -6.12 23.01
C ASP A 298 4.51 -4.99 22.46
N VAL A 299 4.87 -4.03 23.30
CA VAL A 299 5.71 -2.86 22.96
C VAL A 299 7.09 -3.28 22.46
N GLN A 300 7.59 -4.45 22.89
CA GLN A 300 8.90 -4.95 22.45
C GLN A 300 8.96 -5.25 20.94
N GLY A 301 7.82 -5.43 20.30
CA GLY A 301 7.75 -5.55 18.84
C GLY A 301 8.25 -4.30 18.10
N LEU A 302 8.19 -3.11 18.74
CA LEU A 302 8.70 -1.87 18.17
C LEU A 302 10.23 -1.81 18.05
N LEU A 303 10.97 -2.66 18.75
CA LEU A 303 12.44 -2.71 18.61
C LEU A 303 12.86 -3.06 17.19
N VAL A 304 12.04 -3.79 16.44
CA VAL A 304 12.34 -4.16 15.04
C VAL A 304 12.36 -2.91 14.15
N PRO A 305 11.26 -2.15 13.98
CA PRO A 305 11.27 -0.95 13.16
C PRO A 305 12.16 0.16 13.75
N LEU A 306 12.31 0.24 15.07
CA LEU A 306 13.17 1.21 15.74
C LEU A 306 14.64 1.12 15.28
N ILE A 307 15.11 -0.10 15.00
CA ILE A 307 16.48 -0.35 14.53
C ILE A 307 16.52 -0.36 13.00
N ALA A 308 15.59 -1.07 12.36
CA ALA A 308 15.64 -1.29 10.94
C ALA A 308 15.44 -0.02 10.12
N ILE A 309 14.52 0.88 10.55
CA ILE A 309 14.18 2.07 9.74
C ILE A 309 15.37 3.04 9.66
N PRO A 310 16.04 3.46 10.76
CA PRO A 310 17.23 4.30 10.65
C PRO A 310 18.38 3.62 9.91
N LEU A 311 18.53 2.30 10.06
CA LEU A 311 19.55 1.52 9.34
C LEU A 311 19.35 1.53 7.82
N ALA A 312 18.17 1.87 7.32
CA ALA A 312 17.92 2.00 5.89
C ALA A 312 18.60 3.24 5.27
N VAL A 313 18.95 4.26 6.06
CA VAL A 313 19.53 5.52 5.54
C VAL A 313 20.80 5.34 4.72
N PRO A 314 21.84 4.62 5.18
CA PRO A 314 23.03 4.41 4.38
C PRO A 314 22.72 3.71 3.04
N PHE A 315 21.81 2.74 3.02
CA PHE A 315 21.40 2.06 1.79
C PHE A 315 20.61 2.99 0.87
N PHE A 316 19.81 3.90 1.43
CA PHE A 316 19.11 4.92 0.65
C PHE A 316 20.10 5.88 -0.02
N LEU A 317 21.12 6.34 0.70
CA LEU A 317 22.17 7.19 0.13
C LEU A 317 23.01 6.43 -0.91
N ILE A 318 23.33 5.17 -0.65
CA ILE A 318 24.04 4.34 -1.64
C ILE A 318 23.17 4.18 -2.89
N PHE A 319 21.86 3.92 -2.77
CA PHE A 319 20.96 3.84 -3.93
C PHE A 319 21.05 5.10 -4.81
N ILE A 320 21.03 6.29 -4.19
CA ILE A 320 21.03 7.57 -4.90
C ILE A 320 22.41 7.88 -5.54
N PHE A 321 23.51 7.58 -4.86
CA PHE A 321 24.87 7.97 -5.26
C PHE A 321 25.72 6.82 -5.80
N ALA A 322 25.14 5.62 -5.96
CA ALA A 322 25.89 4.47 -6.47
C ALA A 322 26.44 4.73 -7.88
N PRO A 323 27.73 4.43 -8.12
CA PRO A 323 28.34 4.57 -9.44
C PRO A 323 27.90 3.46 -10.41
N SER A 324 27.35 2.36 -9.91
CA SER A 324 26.91 1.22 -10.73
C SER A 324 25.45 0.85 -10.45
N LEU A 325 24.75 0.44 -11.51
CA LEU A 325 23.36 0.00 -11.44
C LEU A 325 23.18 -1.18 -10.47
N THR A 326 24.11 -2.14 -10.46
CA THR A 326 24.05 -3.30 -9.56
C THR A 326 24.07 -2.88 -8.10
N LEU A 327 24.96 -1.93 -7.74
CA LEU A 327 25.04 -1.42 -6.37
C LEU A 327 23.79 -0.62 -6.01
N ALA A 328 23.26 0.20 -6.93
CA ALA A 328 22.00 0.92 -6.72
C ALA A 328 20.84 -0.04 -6.44
N MET A 329 20.65 -1.05 -7.29
CA MET A 329 19.53 -1.98 -7.16
C MET A 329 19.62 -2.88 -5.94
N SER A 330 20.81 -3.39 -5.60
CA SER A 330 21.02 -4.18 -4.38
C SER A 330 20.75 -3.34 -3.13
N SER A 331 21.19 -2.09 -3.13
CA SER A 331 20.91 -1.15 -2.03
C SER A 331 19.44 -0.80 -1.92
N ALA A 332 18.74 -0.61 -3.04
CA ALA A 332 17.28 -0.39 -3.06
C ALA A 332 16.52 -1.59 -2.47
N ALA A 333 16.92 -2.82 -2.77
CA ALA A 333 16.29 -4.03 -2.23
C ALA A 333 16.50 -4.13 -0.70
N VAL A 334 17.73 -3.92 -0.21
CA VAL A 334 18.04 -3.90 1.23
C VAL A 334 17.31 -2.77 1.95
N MET A 335 17.33 -1.59 1.38
CA MET A 335 16.61 -0.43 1.91
C MET A 335 15.10 -0.73 2.05
N ASN A 336 14.48 -1.26 0.99
CA ASN A 336 13.05 -1.56 1.02
C ASN A 336 12.71 -2.69 2.00
N PHE A 337 13.60 -3.69 2.15
CA PHE A 337 13.51 -4.72 3.19
C PHE A 337 13.45 -4.09 4.59
N LEU A 338 14.36 -3.17 4.90
CA LEU A 338 14.45 -2.52 6.20
C LEU A 338 13.24 -1.60 6.46
N LEU A 339 12.86 -0.77 5.49
CA LEU A 339 11.74 0.19 5.62
C LEU A 339 10.38 -0.51 5.73
N SER A 340 10.20 -1.66 5.08
CA SER A 340 8.95 -2.43 5.16
C SER A 340 8.72 -3.10 6.53
N SER A 341 9.67 -3.00 7.46
CA SER A 341 9.56 -3.52 8.82
C SER A 341 8.58 -2.76 9.73
N ALA A 342 8.12 -1.56 9.33
CA ALA A 342 7.37 -0.67 10.21
C ALA A 342 5.92 -1.09 10.43
N MET A 343 5.21 -1.40 9.35
CA MET A 343 3.74 -1.43 9.34
C MET A 343 3.15 -2.46 10.31
N GLY A 344 3.59 -3.70 10.25
CA GLY A 344 3.06 -4.79 11.06
C GLY A 344 3.24 -4.56 12.57
N PRO A 345 4.48 -4.38 13.07
CA PRO A 345 4.73 -4.14 14.49
C PRO A 345 4.07 -2.87 15.02
N CYS A 346 4.06 -1.77 14.26
CA CYS A 346 3.41 -0.52 14.71
C CYS A 346 1.90 -0.67 14.85
N ILE A 347 1.23 -1.31 13.90
CA ILE A 347 -0.21 -1.57 13.99
C ILE A 347 -0.51 -2.53 15.15
N ALA A 348 0.29 -3.59 15.33
CA ALA A 348 0.10 -4.53 16.43
C ALA A 348 0.15 -3.84 17.80
N VAL A 349 1.12 -2.95 18.01
CA VAL A 349 1.22 -2.17 19.26
C VAL A 349 0.06 -1.18 19.38
N ALA A 350 -0.37 -0.53 18.30
CA ALA A 350 -1.52 0.36 18.34
C ALA A 350 -2.80 -0.36 18.75
N LEU A 351 -2.98 -1.61 18.28
CA LEU A 351 -4.12 -2.45 18.67
C LEU A 351 -4.02 -2.90 20.13
N SER A 352 -2.82 -3.15 20.66
CA SER A 352 -2.66 -3.59 22.05
C SER A 352 -2.92 -2.47 23.07
N ILE A 353 -2.63 -1.20 22.72
CA ILE A 353 -2.90 -0.05 23.60
C ILE A 353 -4.30 0.54 23.45
N ALA A 354 -4.98 0.25 22.33
CA ALA A 354 -6.32 0.73 22.08
C ALA A 354 -7.38 -0.15 22.78
N PRO A 355 -8.43 0.43 23.39
CA PRO A 355 -9.58 -0.33 23.87
C PRO A 355 -10.15 -1.23 22.77
N SER A 356 -10.60 -2.43 23.11
CA SER A 356 -11.06 -3.45 22.15
C SER A 356 -12.06 -2.92 21.11
N ARG A 357 -12.96 -2.03 21.54
CA ARG A 357 -13.98 -1.38 20.69
C ARG A 357 -13.41 -0.33 19.72
N MET A 358 -12.19 0.14 19.95
CA MET A 358 -11.56 1.22 19.16
C MET A 358 -10.41 0.71 18.29
N GLN A 359 -10.12 -0.58 18.28
CA GLN A 359 -9.01 -1.17 17.54
C GLN A 359 -9.10 -0.92 16.04
N ALA A 360 -10.31 -1.03 15.45
CA ALA A 360 -10.53 -0.73 14.05
C ALA A 360 -10.28 0.76 13.73
N VAL A 361 -10.77 1.67 14.59
CA VAL A 361 -10.52 3.12 14.44
C VAL A 361 -9.03 3.42 14.61
N SER A 362 -8.36 2.77 15.57
CA SER A 362 -6.92 2.93 15.81
C SER A 362 -6.09 2.57 14.57
N SER A 363 -6.29 1.39 14.00
CA SER A 363 -5.58 0.98 12.78
C SER A 363 -5.90 1.88 11.59
N THR A 364 -7.16 2.30 11.43
CA THR A 364 -7.59 3.20 10.35
C THR A 364 -6.90 4.56 10.46
N LEU A 365 -6.83 5.17 11.65
CA LEU A 365 -6.13 6.43 11.86
C LEU A 365 -4.64 6.34 11.51
N MET A 366 -3.98 5.24 11.89
CA MET A 366 -2.58 5.02 11.52
C MET A 366 -2.39 4.88 10.02
N LEU A 367 -3.28 4.16 9.33
CA LEU A 367 -3.23 4.01 7.88
C LEU A 367 -3.51 5.32 7.15
N ILE A 368 -4.43 6.15 7.67
CA ILE A 368 -4.69 7.50 7.13
C ILE A 368 -3.44 8.38 7.29
N ALA A 369 -2.83 8.41 8.48
CA ALA A 369 -1.60 9.17 8.71
C ALA A 369 -0.47 8.70 7.78
N HIS A 370 -0.29 7.37 7.63
CA HIS A 370 0.67 6.77 6.73
C HIS A 370 0.39 7.12 5.26
N GLY A 371 -0.87 7.05 4.83
CA GLY A 371 -1.27 7.39 3.46
C GLY A 371 -1.05 8.86 3.13
N ILE A 372 -1.44 9.77 4.03
CA ILE A 372 -1.29 11.22 3.80
C ILE A 372 0.20 11.61 3.83
N ILE A 373 0.91 11.31 4.90
CA ILE A 373 2.30 11.75 5.08
C ILE A 373 3.23 10.95 4.14
N GLY A 374 3.12 9.62 4.16
CA GLY A 374 3.94 8.76 3.31
C GLY A 374 3.53 8.82 1.84
N GLY A 375 2.26 8.52 1.53
CA GLY A 375 1.80 8.34 0.15
C GLY A 375 1.50 9.62 -0.62
N ALA A 376 0.95 10.66 0.03
CA ALA A 376 0.55 11.89 -0.65
C ALA A 376 1.61 12.99 -0.59
N ILE A 377 2.19 13.23 0.59
CA ILE A 377 3.11 14.38 0.80
C ILE A 377 4.52 14.06 0.29
N SER A 378 5.04 12.85 0.50
CA SER A 378 6.44 12.57 0.19
C SER A 378 6.79 12.64 -1.30
N PRO A 379 5.99 12.07 -2.23
CA PRO A 379 6.26 12.25 -3.66
C PRO A 379 6.19 13.71 -4.09
N LEU A 380 5.25 14.48 -3.51
CA LEU A 380 5.08 15.90 -3.82
C LEU A 380 6.32 16.72 -3.41
N ILE A 381 6.88 16.45 -2.22
CA ILE A 381 8.14 17.10 -1.80
C ILE A 381 9.26 16.81 -2.81
N VAL A 382 9.41 15.54 -3.21
CA VAL A 382 10.48 15.16 -4.16
C VAL A 382 10.28 15.85 -5.51
N GLY A 383 9.06 15.85 -6.06
CA GLY A 383 8.77 16.52 -7.33
C GLY A 383 9.00 18.02 -7.28
N ALA A 384 8.50 18.70 -6.23
CA ALA A 384 8.68 20.14 -6.06
C ALA A 384 10.16 20.53 -5.92
N VAL A 385 10.93 19.77 -5.14
CA VAL A 385 12.36 20.01 -4.99
C VAL A 385 13.11 19.69 -6.30
N SER A 386 12.68 18.66 -7.06
CA SER A 386 13.27 18.35 -8.36
C SER A 386 13.11 19.51 -9.34
N ASP A 387 11.90 20.07 -9.46
CA ASP A 387 11.63 21.24 -10.32
C ASP A 387 12.43 22.48 -9.87
N MET A 388 12.56 22.71 -8.56
CA MET A 388 13.37 23.82 -8.03
C MET A 388 14.86 23.68 -8.34
N LEU A 389 15.36 22.46 -8.42
CA LEU A 389 16.76 22.15 -8.67
C LEU A 389 17.08 21.98 -10.17
N GLU A 390 16.08 21.80 -11.02
CA GLU A 390 16.25 21.57 -12.46
C GLU A 390 17.12 22.65 -13.17
N PRO A 391 16.95 23.98 -12.89
CA PRO A 391 17.76 25.01 -13.53
C PRO A 391 19.27 24.91 -13.23
N ARG A 392 19.62 24.27 -12.10
CA ARG A 392 21.02 24.15 -11.62
C ARG A 392 21.65 22.79 -11.92
N PHE A 393 20.86 21.72 -11.87
CA PHE A 393 21.36 20.35 -11.91
C PHE A 393 20.83 19.53 -13.08
N ALA A 394 19.90 20.09 -13.86
CA ALA A 394 19.30 19.44 -15.05
C ALA A 394 18.86 17.99 -14.75
N ALA A 395 19.40 16.99 -15.44
CA ALA A 395 19.03 15.58 -15.27
C ALA A 395 19.28 15.03 -13.84
N ASP A 396 20.24 15.61 -13.10
CA ASP A 396 20.54 15.20 -11.72
C ASP A 396 19.63 15.85 -10.67
N SER A 397 18.72 16.76 -11.05
CA SER A 397 17.79 17.43 -10.13
C SER A 397 17.01 16.43 -9.28
N LEU A 398 16.49 15.37 -9.89
CA LEU A 398 15.76 14.31 -9.21
C LEU A 398 16.65 13.54 -8.22
N ARG A 399 17.91 13.29 -8.54
CA ARG A 399 18.89 12.65 -7.64
C ARG A 399 19.02 13.44 -6.34
N TYR A 400 19.22 14.76 -6.44
CA TYR A 400 19.32 15.61 -5.25
C TYR A 400 17.98 15.79 -4.54
N ALA A 401 16.86 15.83 -5.27
CA ALA A 401 15.54 15.89 -4.66
C ALA A 401 15.25 14.65 -3.81
N LEU A 402 15.63 13.45 -4.24
CA LEU A 402 15.48 12.22 -3.48
C LEU A 402 16.22 12.28 -2.13
N THR A 403 17.33 13.02 -2.01
CA THR A 403 18.06 13.15 -0.74
C THR A 403 17.22 13.79 0.37
N THR A 404 16.18 14.55 0.02
CA THR A 404 15.24 15.15 0.99
C THR A 404 14.49 14.09 1.81
N MET A 405 14.42 12.86 1.33
CA MET A 405 13.80 11.75 2.04
C MET A 405 14.76 11.04 3.01
N ALA A 406 16.07 11.25 2.91
CA ALA A 406 17.05 10.60 3.78
C ALA A 406 16.89 10.92 5.29
N PRO A 407 16.46 12.11 5.73
CA PRO A 407 16.19 12.40 7.14
C PRO A 407 14.93 11.68 7.67
N THR A 408 13.98 11.31 6.81
CA THR A 408 12.67 10.81 7.25
C THR A 408 12.75 9.49 8.03
N PRO A 409 13.61 8.50 7.69
CA PRO A 409 13.79 7.31 8.51
C PRO A 409 14.44 7.60 9.88
N ILE A 410 15.30 8.64 9.98
CA ILE A 410 15.88 9.05 11.25
C ILE A 410 14.80 9.65 12.15
N ILE A 411 13.96 10.56 11.59
CA ILE A 411 12.82 11.14 12.30
C ILE A 411 11.86 10.04 12.75
N ALA A 412 11.57 9.08 11.87
CA ALA A 412 10.75 7.92 12.20
C ALA A 412 11.32 7.10 13.38
N GLY A 413 12.62 6.79 13.35
CA GLY A 413 13.31 6.11 14.44
C GLY A 413 13.19 6.86 15.76
N PHE A 414 13.39 8.17 15.75
CA PHE A 414 13.23 9.01 16.94
C PHE A 414 11.79 9.01 17.47
N LEU A 415 10.80 9.15 16.59
CA LEU A 415 9.38 9.12 16.99
C LEU A 415 8.97 7.75 17.54
N LEU A 416 9.45 6.66 16.94
CA LEU A 416 9.25 5.30 17.43
C LEU A 416 9.93 5.05 18.77
N TRP A 417 11.11 5.62 18.99
CA TRP A 417 11.77 5.60 20.28
C TRP A 417 10.96 6.34 21.35
N LEU A 418 10.42 7.52 21.02
CA LEU A 418 9.53 8.25 21.92
C LEU A 418 8.24 7.45 22.22
N ALA A 419 7.70 6.76 21.23
CA ALA A 419 6.53 5.89 21.42
C ALA A 419 6.89 4.74 22.37
N PHE A 420 8.00 4.05 22.11
CA PHE A 420 8.51 2.96 22.94
C PHE A 420 8.72 3.39 24.40
N ALA A 421 9.29 4.59 24.63
CA ALA A 421 9.53 5.11 25.96
C ALA A 421 8.23 5.54 26.70
N ARG A 422 7.22 5.98 25.97
CA ARG A 422 5.94 6.47 26.54
C ARG A 422 4.90 5.38 26.80
N ILE A 423 4.91 4.32 26.01
CA ILE A 423 4.03 3.18 26.17
C ILE A 423 4.64 2.25 27.22
N ARG A 424 4.19 2.38 28.48
CA ARG A 424 4.64 1.50 29.57
C ARG A 424 3.97 0.13 29.45
N PRO A 425 4.70 -0.98 29.68
CA PRO A 425 4.09 -2.28 29.85
C PRO A 425 3.11 -2.24 31.04
N GLU A 426 1.89 -2.67 30.83
CA GLU A 426 0.97 -2.92 31.94
C GLU A 426 1.61 -3.94 32.88
N GLY A 427 1.92 -3.54 34.11
CA GLY A 427 2.57 -4.38 35.13
C GLY A 427 3.81 -3.78 35.81
N GLN A 428 4.38 -2.65 35.33
CA GLN A 428 5.48 -1.96 36.03
C GLN A 428 5.05 -0.72 36.83
N ALA A 429 3.74 -0.48 36.95
CA ALA A 429 3.21 0.66 37.72
C ALA A 429 2.90 0.31 39.19
N ALA A 430 3.26 -0.90 39.67
CA ALA A 430 3.02 -1.37 41.05
C ALA A 430 4.27 -2.03 41.64
N ALA A 431 5.44 -1.44 41.45
CA ALA A 431 6.64 -1.76 42.24
C ALA A 431 7.32 -0.47 42.68
#